data_e31c33789040fd81aae70d046ace98ca
#
_entry.id   e31c33789040fd81aae70d046ace98ca
#
_cell.length_a   1.000
_cell.length_b   1.000
_cell.length_c   1.000
_cell.angle_alpha   90.00
_cell.angle_beta   90.00
_cell.angle_gamma   90.00
#
_symmetry.space_group_name_H-M   'P 1'
#
loop_
_entity.id
_entity.type
_entity.pdbx_description
1 polymer ?
#
loop_
_entity_poly.entity_id
_entity_poly.type
_entity_poly.pdbx_seq_one_letter_code
_entity_poly.pdbx_strand_id
1 'polypeptide(L)' 'MAEVIKRRIAGVKTVHDVHVWVITSHMYAMTAHVIVDDIPLSRSREILEKINKLVNEQFNISHTNIQFEVR' A
#
# COMPACT_ATOMS: atom_id res chain seq x y z
N MET A 1 0.61 7.15 -7.80
CA MET A 1 0.79 6.44 -6.51
C MET A 1 1.01 4.94 -6.70
N ALA A 2 0.17 4.24 -7.43
CA ALA A 2 0.33 2.82 -7.66
C ALA A 2 1.69 2.46 -8.25
N GLU A 3 2.17 3.22 -9.21
CA GLU A 3 3.47 2.99 -9.83
C GLU A 3 4.63 3.18 -8.85
N VAL A 4 4.53 4.12 -7.93
CA VAL A 4 5.57 4.37 -6.94
C VAL A 4 5.68 3.18 -6.00
N ILE A 5 4.56 2.67 -5.54
CA ILE A 5 4.53 1.49 -4.66
C ILE A 5 5.13 0.28 -5.38
N LYS A 6 4.69 0.04 -6.60
CA LYS A 6 5.17 -1.08 -7.42
C LYS A 6 6.68 -1.04 -7.63
N ARG A 7 7.21 0.15 -7.93
CA ARG A 7 8.64 0.32 -8.20
C ARG A 7 9.50 0.19 -6.97
N ARG A 8 9.06 0.75 -5.84
CA ARG A 8 9.89 0.89 -4.67
C ARG A 8 9.83 -0.27 -3.71
N ILE A 9 8.80 -1.10 -3.81
CA ILE A 9 8.59 -2.18 -2.86
C ILE A 9 8.72 -3.51 -3.56
N ALA A 10 9.79 -4.24 -3.24
CA ALA A 10 10.03 -5.57 -3.76
C ALA A 10 8.90 -6.51 -3.33
N GLY A 11 8.46 -7.38 -4.23
CA GLY A 11 7.39 -8.33 -3.94
C GLY A 11 6.01 -7.87 -4.38
N VAL A 12 5.84 -6.60 -4.70
CA VAL A 12 4.58 -6.07 -5.23
C VAL A 12 4.56 -6.25 -6.75
N LYS A 13 3.60 -7.00 -7.25
CA LYS A 13 3.41 -7.21 -8.69
C LYS A 13 2.65 -6.06 -9.32
N THR A 14 1.56 -5.66 -8.70
CA THR A 14 0.79 -4.49 -9.14
C THR A 14 -0.09 -3.98 -8.00
N VAL A 15 -0.60 -2.78 -8.18
CA VAL A 15 -1.51 -2.13 -7.23
C VAL A 15 -2.70 -1.62 -8.03
N HIS A 16 -3.91 -1.92 -7.58
CA HIS A 16 -5.13 -1.42 -8.25
C HIS A 16 -6.21 -1.07 -7.24
N ASP A 17 -7.29 -0.51 -7.73
CA ASP A 17 -8.43 -0.06 -6.92
C ASP A 17 -7.98 0.86 -5.78
N VAL A 18 -7.12 1.82 -6.12
CA VAL A 18 -6.62 2.78 -5.14
C VAL A 18 -7.66 3.88 -4.92
N HIS A 19 -8.07 4.06 -3.67
CA HIS A 19 -8.95 5.14 -3.25
C HIS A 19 -8.31 5.92 -2.14
N VAL A 20 -8.25 7.22 -2.28
CA VAL A 20 -7.68 8.11 -1.26
C VAL A 20 -8.72 9.17 -0.91
N TRP A 21 -8.91 9.42 0.37
CA TRP A 21 -9.84 10.44 0.82
C TRP A 21 -9.29 11.20 2.03
N VAL A 22 -9.86 12.38 2.25
CA VAL A 22 -9.50 13.25 3.36
C VAL A 22 -10.24 12.79 4.62
N ILE A 23 -9.50 12.63 5.72
CA ILE A 23 -10.09 12.40 7.03
C ILE A 23 -10.31 13.75 7.72
N THR A 24 -9.23 14.54 7.81
CA THR A 24 -9.24 15.89 8.33
C THR A 24 -8.23 16.70 7.53
N SER A 25 -8.03 17.97 7.87
CA SER A 25 -6.99 18.79 7.26
C SER A 25 -5.64 18.10 7.39
N HIS A 26 -4.96 17.91 6.28
CA HIS A 26 -3.62 17.31 6.21
C HIS A 26 -3.53 15.83 6.59
N MET A 27 -4.68 15.15 6.75
CA MET A 27 -4.70 13.71 7.03
C MET A 27 -5.52 12.98 5.97
N TYR A 28 -4.91 11.97 5.37
CA TYR A 28 -5.54 11.19 4.31
C TYR A 28 -5.59 9.71 4.68
N ALA A 29 -6.60 9.04 4.17
CA ALA A 29 -6.71 7.59 4.26
C ALA A 29 -6.70 6.98 2.86
N MET A 30 -6.30 5.73 2.78
CA MET A 30 -6.21 5.02 1.50
C MET A 30 -6.69 3.58 1.65
N THR A 31 -7.39 3.10 0.63
CA THR A 31 -7.59 1.66 0.41
C THR A 31 -6.97 1.28 -0.91
N ALA A 32 -6.46 0.06 -1.00
CA ALA A 32 -5.88 -0.45 -2.24
C ALA A 32 -5.86 -1.97 -2.23
N HIS A 33 -5.85 -2.54 -3.43
CA HIS A 33 -5.59 -3.96 -3.64
C HIS A 33 -4.15 -4.10 -4.14
N VAL A 34 -3.37 -4.93 -3.45
CA VAL A 34 -1.97 -5.15 -3.78
C VAL A 34 -1.79 -6.61 -4.18
N ILE A 35 -1.36 -6.82 -5.41
CA ILE A 35 -1.13 -8.15 -5.95
C ILE A 35 0.30 -8.55 -5.64
N VAL A 36 0.46 -9.71 -5.03
CA VAL A 36 1.76 -10.26 -4.67
C VAL A 36 1.86 -11.72 -5.12
N ASP A 37 3.07 -12.25 -5.11
CA ASP A 37 3.27 -13.68 -5.30
C ASP A 37 2.79 -14.44 -4.05
N ASP A 38 2.69 -15.76 -4.16
CA ASP A 38 2.33 -16.60 -3.02
C ASP A 38 3.45 -16.56 -1.99
N ILE A 39 3.25 -15.76 -0.96
CA ILE A 39 4.26 -15.48 0.05
C ILE A 39 3.71 -15.80 1.45
N PRO A 40 4.61 -16.09 2.42
CA PRO A 40 4.18 -16.28 3.82
C PRO A 40 3.52 -15.01 4.37
N LEU A 41 2.66 -15.19 5.36
CA LEU A 41 2.00 -14.07 6.03
C LEU A 41 3.01 -13.09 6.63
N SER A 42 4.11 -13.59 7.16
CA SER A 42 5.17 -12.74 7.71
C SER A 42 5.75 -11.80 6.65
N ARG A 43 5.87 -12.27 5.41
CA ARG A 43 6.37 -11.46 4.31
C ARG A 43 5.38 -10.37 3.91
N SER A 44 4.09 -10.70 3.88
CA SER A 44 3.06 -9.70 3.58
C SER A 44 3.05 -8.58 4.62
N ARG A 45 3.33 -8.91 5.87
CA ARG A 45 3.44 -7.91 6.93
C ARG A 45 4.60 -6.93 6.68
N GLU A 46 5.74 -7.44 6.25
CA GLU A 46 6.87 -6.58 5.89
C GLU A 46 6.51 -5.63 4.74
N ILE A 47 5.83 -6.16 3.73
CA ILE A 47 5.40 -5.36 2.58
C ILE A 47 4.41 -4.29 3.04
N LEU A 48 3.46 -4.64 3.90
CA LEU A 48 2.50 -3.68 4.45
C LEU A 48 3.20 -2.54 5.18
N GLU A 49 4.17 -2.86 6.02
CA GLU A 49 4.92 -1.84 6.76
C GLU A 49 5.66 -0.89 5.82
N LYS A 50 6.25 -1.43 4.75
CA LYS A 50 6.93 -0.62 3.74
C LYS A 50 5.97 0.27 2.97
N ILE A 51 4.79 -0.24 2.62
CA ILE A 51 3.76 0.55 1.96
C ILE A 51 3.33 1.69 2.87
N ASN A 52 3.03 1.40 4.13
CA ASN A 52 2.58 2.41 5.09
C ASN A 52 3.61 3.51 5.26
N LYS A 53 4.87 3.15 5.39
CA LYS A 53 5.95 4.12 5.51
C LYS A 53 6.06 4.99 4.26
N LEU A 54 6.04 4.38 3.09
CA LEU A 54 6.16 5.09 1.82
C LEU A 54 5.03 6.08 1.61
N VAL A 55 3.78 5.64 1.77
CA VAL A 55 2.63 6.52 1.51
C VAL A 55 2.49 7.61 2.57
N ASN A 56 2.92 7.33 3.80
CA ASN A 56 2.94 8.34 4.84
C ASN A 56 3.96 9.44 4.53
N GLU A 57 5.18 9.05 4.17
CA GLU A 57 6.25 9.99 3.90
C GLU A 57 6.04 10.79 2.62
N GLN A 58 5.54 10.15 1.57
CA GLN A 58 5.43 10.78 0.24
C GLN A 58 4.09 11.48 0.00
N PHE A 59 3.02 11.03 0.65
CA PHE A 59 1.67 11.47 0.33
C PHE A 59 0.83 11.89 1.54
N ASN A 60 1.43 11.91 2.73
CA ASN A 60 0.72 12.23 3.98
C ASN A 60 -0.47 11.32 4.27
N ILE A 61 -0.40 10.08 3.84
CA ILE A 61 -1.46 9.09 4.11
C ILE A 61 -1.16 8.45 5.46
N SER A 62 -2.04 8.65 6.43
CA SER A 62 -1.85 8.19 7.80
C SER A 62 -2.62 6.92 8.13
N HIS A 63 -3.64 6.57 7.35
CA HIS A 63 -4.41 5.35 7.53
C HIS A 63 -4.51 4.60 6.23
N THR A 64 -4.23 3.30 6.27
CA THR A 64 -4.34 2.45 5.10
C THR A 64 -5.16 1.21 5.41
N ASN A 65 -5.87 0.73 4.41
CA ASN A 65 -6.51 -0.57 4.44
C ASN A 65 -6.12 -1.28 3.15
N ILE A 66 -5.16 -2.19 3.26
CA ILE A 66 -4.59 -2.88 2.11
C ILE A 66 -5.11 -4.31 2.08
N GLN A 67 -5.68 -4.68 0.94
CA GLN A 67 -6.07 -6.05 0.68
C GLN A 67 -5.03 -6.69 -0.24
N PHE A 68 -4.37 -7.72 0.27
CA PHE A 68 -3.41 -8.48 -0.52
C PHE A 68 -4.12 -9.57 -1.31
N GLU A 69 -3.71 -9.74 -2.56
CA GLU A 69 -4.22 -10.81 -3.42
C GLU A 69 -3.04 -11.52 -4.04
N VAL A 70 -3.16 -12.84 -4.14
CA VAL A 70 -2.12 -13.69 -4.74
C VAL A 70 -2.54 -14.04 -6.16
N ARG A 71 -1.62 -13.82 -7.10
CA ARG A 71 -1.86 -14.17 -8.51
C ARG A 71 -0.59 -14.63 -9.20
#